data_655945ab9645ee610a9cd5bf160568a1
#
_entry.id   655945ab9645ee610a9cd5bf160568a1
#
_cell.length_a   1.000
_cell.length_b   1.000
_cell.length_c   1.000
_cell.angle_alpha   90.00
_cell.angle_beta   90.00
_cell.angle_gamma   90.00
#
_symmetry.space_group_name_H-M   'P 1'
#
loop_
_entity.id
_entity.type
_entity.pdbx_description
1 polymer ?
#
loop_
_entity_poly.entity_id
_entity_poly.type
_entity_poly.pdbx_seq_one_letter_code
_entity_poly.pdbx_strand_id
1 'polypeptide(L)'
;MINRYIILFLSLMFFSCNDENKSQRKNVLFIVVDDLKPLLGSYGYNEIISPNIDKLANEGVLFSKAYAQQAICTASRMSFITGKRPDYTKIWDLQTKLRDIRPDIKTIPQYFKENGYETVGMGKVMHGAKNNDPLSWTKPFIANENFEYAEGFKMPANLYQSPEIHKKWDSLQAALDADPNADRGWFAVNSVMRSAGLRPLTENLDVPDNAYADGASTLKTIELLNEFERDNKNFFLTVGFQKPHLPFTPPKKYWDLYQRDDIKLAEFQSKSIGSPQEAYHRSGELRNYHDTEPSMDENGIVSEAKQRELIHGYMASVSFIDAQVGMILDHLESTGMDENTVVVFFGDHGWHLGDHGLWNKHSNFEEATRTPLIFKSPDIDGGFVNDSPVELLDIFPTVCTLAGIPKPDDLDGISLVPILEKKSEYLRDFAISQYPRRCNVMRSVIGRYPDDCTLMGYAVRNEKYRYIAWVSGDFEDRSDFNNDEIVMEELYDYEIDPLETKSYASDASYQKVKEEMIKDLRSVIWEK
;
A
#
# COMPACT_ATOMS: atom_id res chain seq x y z
N MET A 1 -40.19 -31.61 -79.52
CA MET A 1 -39.12 -30.68 -79.15
C MET A 1 -39.50 -30.04 -77.84
N ILE A 2 -38.88 -30.52 -76.74
CA ILE A 2 -39.19 -30.09 -75.35
C ILE A 2 -37.95 -29.40 -74.85
N ASN A 3 -38.10 -28.06 -74.65
CA ASN A 3 -37.06 -27.23 -74.03
C ASN A 3 -37.06 -27.45 -72.48
N ARG A 4 -35.96 -27.92 -71.94
CA ARG A 4 -35.71 -28.00 -70.47
C ARG A 4 -34.97 -26.71 -70.05
N TYR A 5 -35.59 -25.87 -69.28
CA TYR A 5 -34.93 -24.80 -68.51
C TYR A 5 -34.41 -25.35 -67.18
N ILE A 6 -33.11 -25.34 -67.04
CA ILE A 6 -32.44 -25.63 -65.73
C ILE A 6 -32.38 -24.30 -64.94
N ILE A 7 -33.12 -24.22 -63.85
CA ILE A 7 -33.04 -23.12 -62.90
C ILE A 7 -31.96 -23.45 -61.91
N LEU A 8 -30.86 -22.68 -61.95
CA LEU A 8 -29.77 -22.78 -61.01
C LEU A 8 -30.16 -21.96 -59.76
N PHE A 9 -30.43 -22.65 -58.63
CA PHE A 9 -30.62 -22.03 -57.32
C PHE A 9 -29.26 -21.71 -56.73
N LEU A 10 -28.84 -20.45 -56.74
CA LEU A 10 -27.68 -19.94 -55.99
C LEU A 10 -28.12 -19.72 -54.54
N SER A 11 -27.79 -20.67 -53.63
CA SER A 11 -27.93 -20.48 -52.19
C SER A 11 -26.80 -19.58 -51.69
N LEU A 12 -27.11 -18.29 -51.48
CA LEU A 12 -26.26 -17.40 -50.69
C LEU A 12 -26.28 -17.87 -49.22
N MET A 13 -25.22 -18.56 -48.81
CA MET A 13 -24.92 -18.72 -47.38
C MET A 13 -24.48 -17.37 -46.85
N PHE A 14 -25.37 -16.69 -46.14
CA PHE A 14 -24.97 -15.63 -45.23
C PHE A 14 -24.19 -16.28 -44.07
N PHE A 15 -22.86 -16.19 -44.13
CA PHE A 15 -22.06 -16.33 -42.94
C PHE A 15 -22.40 -15.12 -42.03
N SER A 16 -23.31 -15.33 -41.11
CA SER A 16 -23.45 -14.47 -39.95
C SER A 16 -22.15 -14.64 -39.15
N CYS A 17 -21.22 -13.72 -39.30
CA CYS A 17 -20.22 -13.51 -38.26
C CYS A 17 -21.00 -13.15 -36.99
N ASN A 18 -21.13 -14.08 -36.09
CA ASN A 18 -21.33 -13.73 -34.69
C ASN A 18 -20.06 -12.96 -34.28
N ASP A 19 -20.11 -11.65 -34.35
CA ASP A 19 -19.30 -10.81 -33.49
C ASP A 19 -19.77 -11.13 -32.07
N GLU A 20 -19.19 -12.19 -31.46
CA GLU A 20 -19.08 -12.23 -30.03
C GLU A 20 -18.44 -10.90 -29.65
N ASN A 21 -19.19 -10.07 -28.95
CA ASN A 21 -18.73 -8.85 -28.30
C ASN A 21 -17.56 -9.26 -27.39
N LYS A 22 -16.35 -9.41 -27.96
CA LYS A 22 -15.13 -9.42 -27.18
C LYS A 22 -15.08 -8.04 -26.57
N SER A 23 -15.50 -7.93 -25.30
CA SER A 23 -15.23 -6.76 -24.48
C SER A 23 -13.80 -6.32 -24.80
N GLN A 24 -13.65 -5.10 -25.29
CA GLN A 24 -12.34 -4.55 -25.62
C GLN A 24 -11.50 -4.61 -24.34
N ARG A 25 -10.34 -5.26 -24.40
CA ARG A 25 -9.43 -5.35 -23.24
C ARG A 25 -9.03 -3.96 -22.79
N LYS A 26 -9.20 -3.67 -21.50
CA LYS A 26 -8.85 -2.37 -20.94
C LYS A 26 -7.42 -2.35 -20.46
N ASN A 27 -6.82 -1.19 -20.57
CA ASN A 27 -5.56 -0.86 -19.91
C ASN A 27 -5.74 -0.81 -18.40
N VAL A 28 -4.65 -0.97 -17.67
CA VAL A 28 -4.65 -0.85 -16.21
C VAL A 28 -3.53 0.07 -15.76
N LEU A 29 -3.89 1.08 -14.98
CA LEU A 29 -2.98 1.97 -14.27
C LEU A 29 -3.09 1.74 -12.77
N PHE A 30 -2.02 1.24 -12.14
CA PHE A 30 -1.88 1.14 -10.70
C PHE A 30 -1.12 2.34 -10.14
N ILE A 31 -1.73 3.03 -9.19
CA ILE A 31 -1.11 4.10 -8.41
C ILE A 31 -1.03 3.62 -6.96
N VAL A 32 0.16 3.21 -6.54
CA VAL A 32 0.44 2.68 -5.20
C VAL A 32 1.16 3.72 -4.38
N VAL A 33 0.67 4.03 -3.19
CA VAL A 33 1.24 5.05 -2.31
C VAL A 33 1.73 4.42 -1.01
N ASP A 34 2.96 4.69 -0.62
CA ASP A 34 3.59 4.11 0.55
C ASP A 34 3.20 4.85 1.84
N ASP A 35 2.82 4.10 2.89
CA ASP A 35 2.45 4.65 4.22
C ASP A 35 1.24 5.61 4.19
N LEU A 36 0.30 5.45 3.26
CA LEU A 36 -0.85 6.34 3.15
C LEU A 36 -2.02 5.86 4.01
N LYS A 37 -2.27 6.55 5.14
CA LYS A 37 -3.52 6.36 5.88
C LYS A 37 -4.66 7.16 5.22
N PRO A 38 -5.95 6.81 5.42
CA PRO A 38 -7.08 7.45 4.75
C PRO A 38 -7.40 8.85 5.32
N LEU A 39 -6.39 9.71 5.43
CA LEU A 39 -6.51 11.14 5.79
C LEU A 39 -6.62 11.97 4.51
N LEU A 40 -7.75 11.87 3.81
CA LEU A 40 -8.03 12.57 2.54
C LEU A 40 -9.41 13.24 2.63
N GLY A 41 -9.67 14.27 1.84
CA GLY A 41 -10.96 14.94 1.80
C GLY A 41 -12.11 14.00 1.50
N SER A 42 -11.93 13.07 0.55
CA SER A 42 -12.90 12.02 0.20
C SER A 42 -13.18 11.00 1.32
N TYR A 43 -12.32 10.92 2.34
CA TYR A 43 -12.53 10.14 3.57
C TYR A 43 -13.03 11.00 4.75
N GLY A 44 -13.39 12.27 4.50
CA GLY A 44 -13.94 13.18 5.51
C GLY A 44 -12.90 14.04 6.26
N TYR A 45 -11.62 13.97 5.87
CA TYR A 45 -10.54 14.77 6.48
C TYR A 45 -10.26 16.04 5.67
N ASN A 46 -10.98 17.13 5.97
CA ASN A 46 -10.87 18.40 5.26
C ASN A 46 -9.58 19.18 5.60
N GLU A 47 -8.81 18.74 6.59
CA GLU A 47 -7.55 19.36 6.98
C GLU A 47 -6.42 19.07 5.98
N ILE A 48 -6.51 17.98 5.20
CA ILE A 48 -5.54 17.65 4.15
C ILE A 48 -6.06 18.11 2.79
N ILE A 49 -5.21 18.77 2.03
CA ILE A 49 -5.52 19.29 0.70
C ILE A 49 -5.18 18.20 -0.32
N SER A 50 -6.22 17.51 -0.84
CA SER A 50 -6.12 16.38 -1.77
C SER A 50 -7.13 16.43 -2.93
N PRO A 51 -7.27 17.56 -3.64
CA PRO A 51 -8.35 17.77 -4.61
C PRO A 51 -8.35 16.79 -5.79
N ASN A 52 -7.19 16.28 -6.20
CA ASN A 52 -7.08 15.38 -7.35
C ASN A 52 -7.47 13.93 -6.98
N ILE A 53 -7.04 13.47 -5.80
CA ILE A 53 -7.46 12.16 -5.27
C ILE A 53 -8.96 12.21 -4.93
N ASP A 54 -9.44 13.33 -4.39
CA ASP A 54 -10.87 13.52 -4.11
C ASP A 54 -11.70 13.55 -5.40
N LYS A 55 -11.20 14.15 -6.50
CA LYS A 55 -11.82 14.07 -7.83
C LYS A 55 -11.90 12.61 -8.30
N LEU A 56 -10.79 11.85 -8.20
CA LEU A 56 -10.76 10.43 -8.56
C LEU A 56 -11.79 9.62 -7.76
N ALA A 57 -11.92 9.88 -6.47
CA ALA A 57 -12.91 9.23 -5.61
C ALA A 57 -14.35 9.58 -6.00
N ASN A 58 -14.61 10.85 -6.35
CA ASN A 58 -15.92 11.32 -6.81
C ASN A 58 -16.32 10.78 -8.19
N GLU A 59 -15.38 10.41 -9.02
CA GLU A 59 -15.62 9.81 -10.35
C GLU A 59 -15.58 8.27 -10.31
N GLY A 60 -14.93 7.70 -9.32
CA GLY A 60 -14.76 6.27 -9.10
C GLY A 60 -15.65 5.70 -8.01
N VAL A 61 -15.25 4.56 -7.48
CA VAL A 61 -15.82 3.92 -6.29
C VAL A 61 -14.76 3.91 -5.20
N LEU A 62 -15.10 4.56 -4.08
CA LEU A 62 -14.25 4.61 -2.90
C LEU A 62 -14.67 3.51 -1.91
N PHE A 63 -13.71 2.72 -1.43
CA PHE A 63 -13.91 1.77 -0.34
C PHE A 63 -13.43 2.40 0.97
N SER A 64 -14.36 2.70 1.88
CA SER A 64 -14.06 3.39 3.13
C SER A 64 -13.34 2.49 4.14
N LYS A 65 -13.44 1.16 3.99
CA LYS A 65 -12.90 0.14 4.91
C LYS A 65 -12.07 -0.89 4.15
N ALA A 66 -10.96 -0.45 3.54
CA ALA A 66 -9.99 -1.32 2.89
C ALA A 66 -8.80 -1.61 3.81
N TYR A 67 -8.38 -2.88 3.88
CA TYR A 67 -7.39 -3.35 4.85
C TYR A 67 -6.22 -4.07 4.19
N ALA A 68 -5.01 -3.73 4.65
CA ALA A 68 -3.79 -4.45 4.34
C ALA A 68 -3.71 -5.74 5.16
N GLN A 69 -3.13 -6.80 4.59
CA GLN A 69 -2.98 -8.07 5.27
C GLN A 69 -1.92 -8.03 6.37
N GLN A 70 -0.96 -7.14 6.26
CA GLN A 70 0.03 -6.88 7.29
C GLN A 70 0.56 -5.44 7.15
N ALA A 71 0.59 -4.69 8.24
CA ALA A 71 1.05 -3.29 8.23
C ALA A 71 2.59 -3.19 8.20
N ILE A 72 3.19 -3.68 7.11
CA ILE A 72 4.61 -3.57 6.76
C ILE A 72 4.78 -3.71 5.25
N CYS A 73 5.55 -2.82 4.64
CA CYS A 73 5.57 -2.63 3.18
C CYS A 73 5.77 -3.94 2.40
N THR A 74 6.82 -4.75 2.66
CA THR A 74 7.08 -5.95 1.86
C THR A 74 5.95 -6.97 1.97
N ALA A 75 5.51 -7.32 3.18
CA ALA A 75 4.46 -8.32 3.37
C ALA A 75 3.12 -7.87 2.74
N SER A 76 2.71 -6.61 2.94
CA SER A 76 1.52 -6.07 2.29
C SER A 76 1.65 -6.10 0.78
N ARG A 77 2.77 -5.60 0.23
CA ARG A 77 3.01 -5.54 -1.21
C ARG A 77 3.03 -6.93 -1.85
N MET A 78 3.69 -7.89 -1.22
CA MET A 78 3.69 -9.27 -1.70
C MET A 78 2.29 -9.88 -1.62
N SER A 79 1.50 -9.53 -0.62
CA SER A 79 0.12 -10.01 -0.51
C SER A 79 -0.76 -9.47 -1.64
N PHE A 80 -0.87 -8.16 -1.81
CA PHE A 80 -1.76 -7.63 -2.85
C PHE A 80 -1.29 -7.97 -4.27
N ILE A 81 0.03 -8.00 -4.51
CA ILE A 81 0.55 -8.26 -5.87
C ILE A 81 0.43 -9.74 -6.28
N THR A 82 0.31 -10.65 -5.32
CA THR A 82 0.10 -12.10 -5.56
C THR A 82 -1.33 -12.56 -5.32
N GLY A 83 -2.17 -11.73 -4.67
CA GLY A 83 -3.51 -12.11 -4.23
C GLY A 83 -3.52 -13.18 -3.14
N LYS A 84 -2.42 -13.32 -2.37
CA LYS A 84 -2.20 -14.34 -1.34
C LYS A 84 -1.89 -13.73 0.02
N ARG A 85 -2.37 -14.37 1.09
CA ARG A 85 -2.07 -13.94 2.47
C ARG A 85 -0.59 -14.14 2.84
N PRO A 86 -0.05 -13.40 3.83
CA PRO A 86 1.33 -13.57 4.29
C PRO A 86 1.66 -15.00 4.74
N ASP A 87 0.71 -15.72 5.32
CA ASP A 87 0.90 -17.11 5.74
C ASP A 87 1.10 -18.07 4.56
N TYR A 88 0.54 -17.73 3.39
CA TYR A 88 0.82 -18.47 2.15
C TYR A 88 2.14 -18.03 1.52
N THR A 89 2.39 -16.72 1.40
CA THR A 89 3.62 -16.20 0.78
C THR A 89 4.86 -16.47 1.63
N LYS A 90 4.69 -16.69 2.95
CA LYS A 90 5.75 -16.83 3.96
C LYS A 90 6.67 -15.61 4.04
N ILE A 91 6.09 -14.42 3.79
CA ILE A 91 6.81 -13.13 3.82
C ILE A 91 6.16 -12.25 4.88
N TRP A 92 6.86 -12.07 6.00
CA TRP A 92 6.40 -11.27 7.14
C TRP A 92 7.37 -10.13 7.51
N ASP A 93 8.48 -9.99 6.76
CA ASP A 93 9.55 -9.03 7.00
C ASP A 93 9.85 -8.16 5.77
N LEU A 94 10.92 -7.34 5.84
CA LEU A 94 11.34 -6.43 4.76
C LEU A 94 12.40 -7.02 3.82
N GLN A 95 13.01 -8.16 4.15
CA GLN A 95 14.19 -8.71 3.47
C GLN A 95 13.89 -9.94 2.62
N THR A 96 12.91 -10.74 3.03
CA THR A 96 12.56 -12.00 2.34
C THR A 96 12.05 -11.72 0.93
N LYS A 97 12.67 -12.39 -0.04
CA LYS A 97 12.33 -12.21 -1.46
C LYS A 97 11.28 -13.24 -1.88
N LEU A 98 10.31 -12.78 -2.67
CA LEU A 98 9.22 -13.61 -3.16
C LEU A 98 9.70 -14.89 -3.85
N ARG A 99 10.65 -14.76 -4.78
CA ARG A 99 11.12 -15.88 -5.60
C ARG A 99 12.01 -16.88 -4.86
N ASP A 100 12.61 -16.48 -3.74
CA ASP A 100 13.40 -17.39 -2.90
C ASP A 100 12.48 -18.37 -2.13
N ILE A 101 11.26 -17.94 -1.80
CA ILE A 101 10.28 -18.72 -1.01
C ILE A 101 9.18 -19.31 -1.91
N ARG A 102 8.69 -18.56 -2.88
CA ARG A 102 7.60 -18.95 -3.79
C ARG A 102 7.99 -18.71 -5.25
N PRO A 103 8.89 -19.55 -5.83
CA PRO A 103 9.40 -19.32 -7.18
C PRO A 103 8.29 -19.36 -8.24
N ASP A 104 7.24 -20.14 -8.03
CA ASP A 104 6.18 -20.41 -9.01
C ASP A 104 4.95 -19.50 -8.86
N ILE A 105 4.87 -18.69 -7.79
CA ILE A 105 3.70 -17.80 -7.58
C ILE A 105 3.66 -16.71 -8.65
N LYS A 106 2.46 -16.44 -9.17
CA LYS A 106 2.26 -15.37 -10.15
C LYS A 106 1.92 -14.06 -9.47
N THR A 107 2.58 -13.01 -9.92
CA THR A 107 2.22 -11.62 -9.58
C THR A 107 1.16 -11.08 -10.55
N ILE A 108 0.41 -10.05 -10.16
CA ILE A 108 -0.54 -9.38 -11.08
C ILE A 108 0.15 -8.97 -12.39
N PRO A 109 1.29 -8.21 -12.38
CA PRO A 109 1.92 -7.83 -13.63
C PRO A 109 2.39 -9.03 -14.45
N GLN A 110 2.92 -10.08 -13.82
CA GLN A 110 3.30 -11.30 -14.53
C GLN A 110 2.09 -11.95 -15.21
N TYR A 111 0.95 -12.00 -14.51
CA TYR A 111 -0.27 -12.57 -15.05
C TYR A 111 -0.80 -11.75 -16.24
N PHE A 112 -0.78 -10.41 -16.15
CA PHE A 112 -1.12 -9.54 -17.27
C PHE A 112 -0.16 -9.70 -18.46
N LYS A 113 1.15 -9.80 -18.21
CA LYS A 113 2.15 -10.10 -19.24
C LYS A 113 1.86 -11.41 -19.98
N GLU A 114 1.53 -12.49 -19.26
CA GLU A 114 1.15 -13.76 -19.85
C GLU A 114 -0.15 -13.69 -20.66
N ASN A 115 -1.01 -12.70 -20.37
CA ASN A 115 -2.21 -12.38 -21.15
C ASN A 115 -1.99 -11.34 -22.26
N GLY A 116 -0.73 -11.03 -22.60
CA GLY A 116 -0.37 -10.21 -23.76
C GLY A 116 -0.37 -8.69 -23.52
N TYR A 117 -0.31 -8.25 -22.27
CA TYR A 117 -0.13 -6.84 -21.91
C TYR A 117 1.35 -6.46 -21.91
N GLU A 118 1.64 -5.21 -22.27
CA GLU A 118 2.92 -4.59 -21.94
C GLU A 118 2.91 -4.23 -20.45
N THR A 119 3.84 -4.76 -19.67
CA THR A 119 3.88 -4.56 -18.22
C THR A 119 5.10 -3.77 -17.80
N VAL A 120 4.90 -2.63 -17.16
CA VAL A 120 5.99 -1.75 -16.69
C VAL A 120 5.72 -1.32 -15.25
N GLY A 121 6.77 -1.37 -14.43
CA GLY A 121 6.74 -0.91 -13.06
C GLY A 121 7.85 0.07 -12.76
N MET A 122 7.58 1.06 -11.88
CA MET A 122 8.54 2.05 -11.44
C MET A 122 8.30 2.54 -10.02
N GLY A 123 9.33 3.13 -9.41
CA GLY A 123 9.25 3.69 -8.06
C GLY A 123 9.04 2.61 -6.98
N LYS A 124 8.20 2.87 -5.99
CA LYS A 124 7.97 1.96 -4.85
C LYS A 124 6.74 1.05 -5.07
N VAL A 125 6.74 0.24 -6.12
CA VAL A 125 5.74 -0.81 -6.33
C VAL A 125 6.01 -2.02 -5.43
N MET A 126 7.25 -2.48 -5.43
CA MET A 126 7.78 -3.47 -4.50
C MET A 126 8.74 -2.79 -3.50
N HIS A 127 9.15 -3.47 -2.46
CA HIS A 127 10.00 -2.86 -1.43
C HIS A 127 11.48 -2.84 -1.86
N GLY A 128 11.88 -1.76 -2.55
CA GLY A 128 13.25 -1.54 -3.03
C GLY A 128 13.65 -2.45 -4.19
N ALA A 129 14.79 -2.12 -4.81
CA ALA A 129 15.30 -2.83 -5.98
C ALA A 129 15.61 -4.32 -5.73
N LYS A 130 15.97 -4.68 -4.48
CA LYS A 130 16.29 -6.07 -4.11
C LYS A 130 15.07 -7.00 -4.08
N ASN A 131 13.88 -6.45 -3.85
CA ASN A 131 12.60 -7.20 -3.80
C ASN A 131 11.82 -7.07 -5.10
N ASN A 132 12.37 -6.39 -6.10
CA ASN A 132 11.77 -6.34 -7.42
C ASN A 132 11.77 -7.73 -8.06
N ASP A 133 10.64 -8.09 -8.69
CA ASP A 133 10.48 -9.35 -9.40
C ASP A 133 10.64 -9.16 -10.91
N PRO A 134 11.77 -9.59 -11.52
CA PRO A 134 11.98 -9.44 -12.96
C PRO A 134 10.97 -10.18 -13.84
N LEU A 135 10.31 -11.23 -13.32
CA LEU A 135 9.32 -12.01 -14.09
C LEU A 135 8.03 -11.19 -14.32
N SER A 136 7.77 -10.22 -13.47
CA SER A 136 6.60 -9.34 -13.53
C SER A 136 6.56 -8.44 -14.76
N TRP A 137 7.68 -8.11 -15.38
CA TRP A 137 7.77 -7.00 -16.32
C TRP A 137 8.14 -7.44 -17.75
N THR A 138 7.59 -6.76 -18.76
CA THR A 138 8.00 -6.89 -20.16
C THR A 138 9.20 -5.99 -20.47
N LYS A 139 9.26 -4.79 -19.87
CA LYS A 139 10.42 -3.91 -19.87
C LYS A 139 11.12 -3.99 -18.51
N PRO A 140 12.44 -3.76 -18.42
CA PRO A 140 13.12 -3.69 -17.12
C PRO A 140 12.43 -2.71 -16.18
N PHE A 141 12.33 -3.08 -14.89
CA PHE A 141 11.81 -2.19 -13.86
C PHE A 141 12.60 -0.88 -13.81
N ILE A 142 11.90 0.24 -13.76
CA ILE A 142 12.52 1.58 -13.77
C ILE A 142 12.78 1.99 -12.32
N ALA A 143 14.04 1.86 -11.90
CA ALA A 143 14.49 2.26 -10.57
C ALA A 143 14.79 3.76 -10.52
N ASN A 144 14.89 4.32 -9.31
CA ASN A 144 15.05 5.77 -9.10
C ASN A 144 16.30 6.36 -9.79
N GLU A 145 17.37 5.59 -9.94
CA GLU A 145 18.57 6.00 -10.66
C GLU A 145 18.38 6.19 -12.18
N ASN A 146 17.25 5.70 -12.71
CA ASN A 146 16.91 5.78 -14.12
C ASN A 146 15.89 6.88 -14.44
N PHE A 147 15.51 7.71 -13.46
CA PHE A 147 14.63 8.85 -13.70
C PHE A 147 15.41 10.08 -14.17
N GLU A 148 14.75 10.91 -14.97
CA GLU A 148 15.22 12.25 -15.30
C GLU A 148 14.78 13.23 -14.21
N TYR A 149 15.76 13.75 -13.48
CA TYR A 149 15.52 14.76 -12.45
C TYR A 149 15.54 16.17 -13.05
N ALA A 150 15.01 17.14 -12.31
CA ALA A 150 14.99 18.54 -12.73
C ALA A 150 16.40 19.06 -13.07
N GLU A 151 16.47 20.04 -13.97
CA GLU A 151 17.73 20.67 -14.36
C GLU A 151 18.49 21.19 -13.12
N GLY A 152 19.77 20.81 -13.01
CA GLY A 152 20.62 21.13 -11.86
C GLY A 152 20.47 20.19 -10.66
N PHE A 153 19.55 19.22 -10.71
CA PHE A 153 19.36 18.22 -9.67
C PHE A 153 19.80 16.82 -10.13
N LYS A 154 20.20 16.00 -9.19
CA LYS A 154 20.48 14.57 -9.38
C LYS A 154 19.59 13.74 -8.46
N MET A 155 19.62 12.42 -8.60
CA MET A 155 18.90 11.53 -7.70
C MET A 155 19.12 11.93 -6.22
N PRO A 156 18.06 12.04 -5.41
CA PRO A 156 18.18 12.40 -4.00
C PRO A 156 19.16 11.51 -3.23
N ALA A 157 20.06 12.12 -2.46
CA ALA A 157 21.01 11.40 -1.63
C ALA A 157 20.29 10.85 -0.40
N ASN A 158 20.08 9.54 -0.34
CA ASN A 158 19.32 8.88 0.75
C ASN A 158 17.95 9.57 1.02
N LEU A 159 17.25 10.00 -0.07
CA LEU A 159 15.95 10.67 -0.11
C LEU A 159 15.96 12.19 0.16
N TYR A 160 17.12 12.81 0.27
CA TYR A 160 17.28 14.25 0.51
C TYR A 160 17.87 14.97 -0.70
N GLN A 161 17.51 16.26 -0.85
CA GLN A 161 18.10 17.16 -1.85
C GLN A 161 19.04 18.21 -1.24
N SER A 162 19.18 18.28 0.09
CA SER A 162 20.13 19.19 0.75
C SER A 162 21.55 19.04 0.20
N PRO A 163 22.20 20.15 -0.22
CA PRO A 163 23.57 20.10 -0.72
C PRO A 163 24.58 19.55 0.31
N GLU A 164 24.36 19.80 1.59
CA GLU A 164 25.20 19.27 2.67
C GLU A 164 25.11 17.75 2.76
N ILE A 165 23.87 17.22 2.69
CA ILE A 165 23.61 15.77 2.71
C ILE A 165 24.21 15.11 1.45
N HIS A 166 24.03 15.71 0.28
CA HIS A 166 24.66 15.24 -0.96
C HIS A 166 26.18 15.15 -0.85
N LYS A 167 26.83 16.21 -0.38
CA LYS A 167 28.29 16.23 -0.21
C LYS A 167 28.78 15.12 0.71
N LYS A 168 28.07 14.89 1.81
CA LYS A 168 28.44 13.83 2.77
C LYS A 168 28.15 12.44 2.23
N TRP A 169 27.02 12.28 1.53
CA TRP A 169 26.65 11.04 0.84
C TRP A 169 27.71 10.64 -0.18
N ASP A 170 28.13 11.57 -1.05
CA ASP A 170 29.16 11.33 -2.04
C ASP A 170 30.50 10.91 -1.39
N SER A 171 30.84 11.55 -0.25
CA SER A 171 32.05 11.18 0.51
C SER A 171 31.93 9.78 1.13
N LEU A 172 30.74 9.41 1.63
CA LEU A 172 30.48 8.09 2.19
C LEU A 172 30.54 7.01 1.10
N GLN A 173 29.93 7.26 -0.07
CA GLN A 173 29.98 6.32 -1.19
C GLN A 173 31.43 6.10 -1.66
N ALA A 174 32.21 7.16 -1.78
CA ALA A 174 33.65 7.06 -2.13
C ALA A 174 34.43 6.24 -1.10
N ALA A 175 34.15 6.40 0.19
CA ALA A 175 34.79 5.60 1.24
C ALA A 175 34.40 4.11 1.19
N LEU A 176 33.10 3.83 0.93
CA LEU A 176 32.61 2.46 0.73
C LEU A 176 33.23 1.80 -0.50
N ASP A 177 33.44 2.55 -1.59
CA ASP A 177 34.04 2.03 -2.82
C ASP A 177 35.53 1.73 -2.65
N ALA A 178 36.23 2.49 -1.78
CA ALA A 178 37.64 2.29 -1.47
C ALA A 178 37.92 1.07 -0.57
N ASP A 179 36.93 0.58 0.18
CA ASP A 179 37.03 -0.59 1.08
C ASP A 179 36.14 -1.74 0.61
N PRO A 180 36.71 -2.81 0.01
CA PRO A 180 35.95 -3.98 -0.42
C PRO A 180 35.22 -4.73 0.73
N ASN A 181 35.66 -4.54 1.97
CA ASN A 181 35.09 -5.19 3.16
C ASN A 181 34.10 -4.30 3.91
N ALA A 182 33.85 -3.07 3.43
CA ALA A 182 32.91 -2.17 4.08
C ALA A 182 31.48 -2.75 4.07
N ASP A 183 30.78 -2.64 5.19
CA ASP A 183 29.37 -2.98 5.28
C ASP A 183 28.53 -1.94 4.51
N ARG A 184 27.99 -2.37 3.37
CA ARG A 184 27.12 -1.58 2.49
C ARG A 184 25.65 -1.78 2.80
N GLY A 185 25.34 -2.51 3.86
CA GLY A 185 23.97 -2.75 4.31
C GLY A 185 23.26 -1.45 4.67
N TRP A 186 21.95 -1.42 4.41
CA TRP A 186 21.12 -0.24 4.68
C TRP A 186 21.29 0.29 6.11
N PHE A 187 21.34 -0.61 7.11
CA PHE A 187 21.51 -0.23 8.51
C PHE A 187 22.87 0.42 8.81
N ALA A 188 23.95 -0.12 8.25
CA ALA A 188 25.30 0.42 8.44
C ALA A 188 25.42 1.82 7.85
N VAL A 189 24.99 1.99 6.60
CA VAL A 189 25.00 3.27 5.89
C VAL A 189 24.17 4.32 6.63
N ASN A 190 22.95 3.98 7.01
CA ASN A 190 22.07 4.91 7.73
C ASN A 190 22.56 5.22 9.15
N SER A 191 23.24 4.30 9.82
CA SER A 191 23.86 4.56 11.12
C SER A 191 24.95 5.62 11.01
N VAL A 192 25.79 5.57 9.96
CA VAL A 192 26.81 6.60 9.69
C VAL A 192 26.14 7.95 9.43
N MET A 193 25.14 8.02 8.57
CA MET A 193 24.41 9.26 8.26
C MET A 193 23.72 9.85 9.50
N ARG A 194 23.05 9.01 10.30
CA ARG A 194 22.43 9.40 11.57
C ARG A 194 23.46 9.97 12.55
N SER A 195 24.57 9.28 12.75
CA SER A 195 25.64 9.72 13.67
C SER A 195 26.30 11.02 13.24
N ALA A 196 26.31 11.32 11.95
CA ALA A 196 26.80 12.57 11.39
C ALA A 196 25.76 13.72 11.44
N GLY A 197 24.55 13.51 11.96
CA GLY A 197 23.48 14.51 11.98
C GLY A 197 22.88 14.81 10.59
N LEU A 198 23.00 13.89 9.64
CA LEU A 198 22.62 14.07 8.24
C LEU A 198 21.43 13.20 7.82
N ARG A 199 20.62 12.82 8.77
CA ARG A 199 19.38 12.08 8.55
C ARG A 199 18.24 12.69 9.35
N PRO A 200 17.78 13.90 8.98
CA PRO A 200 16.64 14.54 9.65
C PRO A 200 15.33 13.88 9.25
N LEU A 201 14.30 14.00 10.11
CA LEU A 201 12.93 13.54 9.84
C LEU A 201 12.25 14.33 8.73
N THR A 202 12.65 15.58 8.53
CA THR A 202 12.01 16.51 7.60
C THR A 202 13.05 17.28 6.77
N GLU A 203 12.68 17.62 5.54
CA GLU A 203 13.38 18.56 4.68
C GLU A 203 12.35 19.45 3.96
N ASN A 204 12.62 20.74 3.91
CA ASN A 204 11.72 21.74 3.34
C ASN A 204 12.52 22.65 2.39
N LEU A 205 12.71 22.23 1.15
CA LEU A 205 13.48 22.96 0.14
C LEU A 205 12.57 23.52 -0.95
N ASP A 206 12.89 24.74 -1.39
CA ASP A 206 12.23 25.37 -2.53
C ASP A 206 12.83 24.83 -3.84
N VAL A 207 12.30 23.71 -4.28
CA VAL A 207 12.75 22.95 -5.45
C VAL A 207 11.55 22.48 -6.28
N PRO A 208 11.72 22.21 -7.59
CA PRO A 208 10.67 21.64 -8.41
C PRO A 208 10.32 20.20 -7.98
N ASP A 209 9.11 19.76 -8.30
CA ASP A 209 8.57 18.45 -7.90
C ASP A 209 9.47 17.29 -8.33
N ASN A 210 9.94 17.34 -9.58
CA ASN A 210 10.85 16.33 -10.14
C ASN A 210 12.32 16.47 -9.71
N ALA A 211 12.62 17.30 -8.72
CA ALA A 211 13.86 17.18 -7.95
C ALA A 211 13.83 15.93 -7.06
N TYR A 212 12.63 15.44 -6.69
CA TYR A 212 12.44 14.20 -5.94
C TYR A 212 11.93 13.07 -6.84
N ALA A 213 12.16 11.83 -6.39
CA ALA A 213 11.86 10.64 -7.18
C ALA A 213 10.37 10.50 -7.55
N ASP A 214 9.45 10.92 -6.67
CA ASP A 214 8.01 10.82 -6.92
C ASP A 214 7.58 11.75 -8.07
N GLY A 215 8.08 13.00 -8.11
CA GLY A 215 7.84 13.90 -9.23
C GLY A 215 8.51 13.44 -10.54
N ALA A 216 9.73 12.91 -10.45
CA ALA A 216 10.43 12.36 -11.62
C ALA A 216 9.72 11.12 -12.18
N SER A 217 9.20 10.23 -11.31
CA SER A 217 8.41 9.07 -11.74
C SER A 217 7.08 9.45 -12.38
N THR A 218 6.47 10.56 -11.96
CA THR A 218 5.26 11.12 -12.58
C THR A 218 5.52 11.49 -14.04
N LEU A 219 6.58 12.24 -14.31
CA LEU A 219 6.95 12.59 -15.69
C LEU A 219 7.26 11.35 -16.53
N LYS A 220 7.94 10.35 -15.96
CA LYS A 220 8.21 9.09 -16.63
C LYS A 220 6.93 8.28 -16.90
N THR A 221 5.95 8.34 -16.00
CA THR A 221 4.63 7.73 -16.22
C THR A 221 3.94 8.34 -17.43
N ILE A 222 3.92 9.67 -17.53
CA ILE A 222 3.34 10.41 -18.67
C ILE A 222 4.06 10.07 -19.99
N GLU A 223 5.39 10.00 -19.97
CA GLU A 223 6.18 9.57 -21.14
C GLU A 223 5.76 8.18 -21.64
N LEU A 224 5.60 7.22 -20.70
CA LEU A 224 5.20 5.86 -21.04
C LEU A 224 3.76 5.78 -21.55
N LEU A 225 2.84 6.57 -21.00
CA LEU A 225 1.46 6.65 -21.50
C LEU A 225 1.46 7.12 -22.95
N ASN A 226 2.22 8.16 -23.30
CA ASN A 226 2.38 8.61 -24.69
C ASN A 226 3.00 7.52 -25.60
N GLU A 227 3.92 6.71 -25.08
CA GLU A 227 4.51 5.59 -25.83
C GLU A 227 3.45 4.51 -26.12
N PHE A 228 2.66 4.12 -25.10
CA PHE A 228 1.60 3.11 -25.26
C PHE A 228 0.50 3.57 -26.20
N GLU A 229 0.08 4.84 -26.14
CA GLU A 229 -0.88 5.43 -27.06
C GLU A 229 -0.37 5.35 -28.51
N ARG A 230 0.85 5.87 -28.77
CA ARG A 230 1.48 5.85 -30.11
C ARG A 230 1.61 4.44 -30.67
N ASP A 231 1.98 3.47 -29.82
CA ASP A 231 2.23 2.09 -30.23
C ASP A 231 0.96 1.24 -30.23
N ASN A 232 -0.18 1.79 -29.83
CA ASN A 232 -1.50 1.13 -29.71
C ASN A 232 -1.43 -0.21 -28.95
N LYS A 233 -0.77 -0.20 -27.76
CA LYS A 233 -0.57 -1.38 -26.94
C LYS A 233 -1.43 -1.35 -25.68
N ASN A 234 -2.06 -2.48 -25.37
CA ASN A 234 -2.63 -2.66 -24.03
C ASN A 234 -1.51 -2.74 -22.99
N PHE A 235 -1.65 -1.99 -21.91
CA PHE A 235 -0.64 -1.90 -20.86
C PHE A 235 -1.19 -2.21 -19.46
N PHE A 236 -0.31 -2.71 -18.63
CA PHE A 236 -0.42 -2.74 -17.18
C PHE A 236 0.75 -1.90 -16.63
N LEU A 237 0.47 -0.67 -16.29
CA LEU A 237 1.46 0.30 -15.81
C LEU A 237 1.32 0.49 -14.31
N THR A 238 2.42 0.38 -13.57
CA THR A 238 2.40 0.60 -12.13
C THR A 238 3.39 1.69 -11.75
N VAL A 239 2.90 2.76 -11.14
CA VAL A 239 3.70 3.78 -10.48
C VAL A 239 3.56 3.66 -8.97
N GLY A 240 4.67 3.51 -8.27
CA GLY A 240 4.73 3.45 -6.82
C GLY A 240 5.36 4.71 -6.25
N PHE A 241 4.57 5.51 -5.52
CA PHE A 241 5.04 6.71 -4.84
C PHE A 241 5.60 6.36 -3.47
N GLN A 242 6.68 7.05 -3.09
CA GLN A 242 7.35 6.84 -1.82
C GLN A 242 6.78 7.71 -0.71
N LYS A 243 6.37 8.95 -1.00
CA LYS A 243 5.70 9.78 0.00
C LYS A 243 4.25 9.30 0.17
N PRO A 244 3.70 9.42 1.41
CA PRO A 244 4.23 10.09 2.62
C PRO A 244 5.15 9.27 3.53
N HIS A 245 5.84 8.21 3.07
CA HIS A 245 6.87 7.53 3.88
C HIS A 245 8.01 8.50 4.31
N LEU A 246 8.53 8.30 5.52
CA LEU A 246 9.70 9.02 6.06
C LEU A 246 10.95 8.92 5.15
N PRO A 247 11.82 9.96 5.16
CA PRO A 247 11.66 11.27 5.76
C PRO A 247 10.64 12.11 5.00
N PHE A 248 10.00 13.07 5.66
CA PHE A 248 9.06 13.97 4.99
C PHE A 248 9.82 15.08 4.24
N THR A 249 9.99 14.88 2.94
CA THR A 249 10.81 15.75 2.08
C THR A 249 10.05 16.27 0.85
N PRO A 250 8.75 16.64 0.95
CA PRO A 250 8.08 17.27 -0.18
C PRO A 250 8.65 18.67 -0.43
N PRO A 251 8.59 19.20 -1.68
CA PRO A 251 8.96 20.57 -1.99
C PRO A 251 8.25 21.61 -1.10
N LYS A 252 8.94 22.71 -0.81
CA LYS A 252 8.47 23.78 0.13
C LYS A 252 7.03 24.24 -0.15
N LYS A 253 6.63 24.36 -1.41
CA LYS A 253 5.28 24.83 -1.78
C LYS A 253 4.14 24.01 -1.16
N TYR A 254 4.37 22.72 -0.83
CA TYR A 254 3.39 21.88 -0.15
C TYR A 254 3.38 22.07 1.37
N TRP A 255 4.53 22.40 1.96
CA TRP A 255 4.61 22.82 3.35
C TRP A 255 3.85 24.12 3.57
N ASP A 256 3.97 25.07 2.63
CA ASP A 256 3.36 26.38 2.70
C ASP A 256 1.81 26.34 2.61
N LEU A 257 1.21 25.20 2.27
CA LEU A 257 -0.24 25.00 2.28
C LEU A 257 -0.84 24.98 3.70
N TYR A 258 -0.02 24.75 4.73
CA TYR A 258 -0.48 24.50 6.09
C TYR A 258 0.19 25.44 7.08
N GLN A 259 -0.55 25.80 8.15
CA GLN A 259 -0.01 26.51 9.29
C GLN A 259 0.27 25.51 10.42
N ARG A 260 1.53 25.40 10.86
CA ARG A 260 1.96 24.40 11.84
C ARG A 260 1.21 24.49 13.16
N ASP A 261 0.88 25.71 13.61
CA ASP A 261 0.20 25.94 14.89
C ASP A 261 -1.28 25.48 14.87
N ASP A 262 -1.89 25.38 13.67
CA ASP A 262 -3.28 24.94 13.50
C ASP A 262 -3.40 23.40 13.42
N ILE A 263 -2.27 22.68 13.32
CA ILE A 263 -2.26 21.22 13.18
C ILE A 263 -2.72 20.56 14.48
N LYS A 264 -3.76 19.75 14.37
CA LYS A 264 -4.27 18.93 15.46
C LYS A 264 -3.38 17.73 15.70
N LEU A 265 -3.14 17.41 16.97
CA LEU A 265 -2.49 16.17 17.38
C LEU A 265 -3.50 15.04 17.41
N ALA A 266 -3.01 13.79 17.43
CA ALA A 266 -3.86 12.62 17.63
C ALA A 266 -4.71 12.78 18.90
N GLU A 267 -6.00 12.48 18.81
CA GLU A 267 -6.96 12.65 19.91
C GLU A 267 -6.65 11.69 21.08
N PHE A 268 -6.23 10.47 20.75
CA PHE A 268 -5.86 9.48 21.76
C PHE A 268 -4.40 9.04 21.58
N GLN A 269 -3.53 9.46 22.52
CA GLN A 269 -2.09 9.25 22.47
C GLN A 269 -1.57 8.29 23.57
N SER A 270 -2.47 7.53 24.19
CA SER A 270 -2.15 6.60 25.26
C SER A 270 -2.34 5.16 24.81
N LYS A 271 -1.82 4.21 25.59
CA LYS A 271 -2.14 2.80 25.36
C LYS A 271 -3.59 2.51 25.72
N SER A 272 -4.24 1.70 24.92
CA SER A 272 -5.62 1.24 25.17
C SER A 272 -5.69 0.47 26.49
N ILE A 273 -6.70 0.79 27.29
CA ILE A 273 -6.91 0.10 28.58
C ILE A 273 -7.21 -1.38 28.30
N GLY A 274 -6.47 -2.28 28.93
CA GLY A 274 -6.69 -3.73 28.80
C GLY A 274 -6.06 -4.37 27.57
N SER A 275 -5.37 -3.62 26.70
CA SER A 275 -4.58 -4.20 25.61
C SER A 275 -3.23 -4.74 26.12
N PRO A 276 -2.70 -5.82 25.54
CA PRO A 276 -1.40 -6.35 25.90
C PRO A 276 -0.25 -5.46 25.42
N GLN A 277 0.92 -5.61 26.05
CA GLN A 277 2.12 -4.86 25.66
C GLN A 277 2.56 -5.16 24.22
N GLU A 278 2.27 -6.34 23.72
CA GLU A 278 2.60 -6.86 22.40
C GLU A 278 1.83 -6.16 21.27
N ALA A 279 0.71 -5.50 21.59
CA ALA A 279 0.02 -4.63 20.65
C ALA A 279 0.89 -3.44 20.18
N TYR A 280 1.87 -3.05 21.02
CA TYR A 280 2.68 -1.84 20.83
C TYR A 280 4.11 -2.13 20.37
N HIS A 281 4.72 -1.09 19.80
CA HIS A 281 6.15 -1.07 19.44
C HIS A 281 6.79 0.27 19.89
N ARG A 282 8.11 0.40 19.71
CA ARG A 282 8.86 1.60 20.14
C ARG A 282 9.04 2.64 19.05
N SER A 283 8.21 2.64 18.01
CA SER A 283 8.39 3.54 16.86
C SER A 283 9.82 3.52 16.30
N GLY A 284 10.34 2.29 16.11
CA GLY A 284 11.75 2.07 15.78
C GLY A 284 12.17 2.71 14.46
N GLU A 285 11.27 2.80 13.49
CA GLU A 285 11.53 3.45 12.21
C GLU A 285 11.76 4.96 12.39
N LEU A 286 10.94 5.62 13.21
CA LEU A 286 11.13 7.03 13.56
C LEU A 286 12.48 7.26 14.24
N ARG A 287 12.91 6.35 15.14
CA ARG A 287 14.17 6.43 15.88
C ARG A 287 15.43 6.24 15.01
N ASN A 288 15.28 5.85 13.76
CA ASN A 288 16.40 5.80 12.81
C ASN A 288 16.83 7.19 12.30
N TYR A 289 16.14 8.26 12.68
CA TYR A 289 16.46 9.63 12.33
C TYR A 289 17.16 10.33 13.51
N HIS A 290 18.11 11.24 13.22
CA HIS A 290 19.02 11.78 14.24
C HIS A 290 18.31 12.77 15.18
N ASP A 291 17.25 13.42 14.73
CA ASP A 291 16.50 14.44 15.45
C ASP A 291 15.28 13.89 16.21
N THR A 292 15.09 12.58 16.23
CA THR A 292 13.98 11.93 16.94
C THR A 292 14.19 11.93 18.45
N GLU A 293 15.26 11.26 18.92
CA GLU A 293 15.51 11.07 20.35
C GLU A 293 15.68 12.37 21.14
N PRO A 294 16.34 13.42 20.60
CA PRO A 294 16.42 14.72 21.25
C PRO A 294 15.06 15.42 21.46
N SER A 295 14.01 14.97 20.72
CA SER A 295 12.66 15.52 20.80
C SER A 295 11.72 14.73 21.71
N MET A 296 12.20 13.63 22.33
CA MET A 296 11.42 12.76 23.21
C MET A 296 11.66 13.07 24.69
N ASP A 297 10.62 12.85 25.50
CA ASP A 297 10.74 12.88 26.96
C ASP A 297 11.39 11.60 27.50
N GLU A 298 11.52 11.51 28.82
CA GLU A 298 12.08 10.35 29.52
C GLU A 298 11.28 9.04 29.31
N ASN A 299 10.00 9.14 28.94
CA ASN A 299 9.11 8.02 28.62
C ASN A 299 9.16 7.65 27.14
N GLY A 300 9.91 8.39 26.33
CA GLY A 300 10.01 8.20 24.88
C GLY A 300 8.84 8.77 24.10
N ILE A 301 8.09 9.69 24.69
CA ILE A 301 6.99 10.41 24.04
C ILE A 301 7.57 11.60 23.27
N VAL A 302 7.17 11.73 22.01
CA VAL A 302 7.58 12.84 21.15
C VAL A 302 6.92 14.13 21.62
N SER A 303 7.72 15.22 21.75
CA SER A 303 7.19 16.53 22.17
C SER A 303 6.12 17.06 21.20
N GLU A 304 5.15 17.82 21.70
CA GLU A 304 4.05 18.38 20.88
C GLU A 304 4.57 19.18 19.68
N ALA A 305 5.63 19.97 19.86
CA ALA A 305 6.24 20.74 18.77
C ALA A 305 6.76 19.83 17.66
N LYS A 306 7.41 18.71 18.00
CA LYS A 306 7.91 17.74 17.03
C LYS A 306 6.75 16.92 16.43
N GLN A 307 5.71 16.58 17.20
CA GLN A 307 4.50 15.94 16.65
C GLN A 307 3.85 16.80 15.58
N ARG A 308 3.67 18.12 15.84
CA ARG A 308 3.12 19.06 14.83
C ARG A 308 4.02 19.16 13.60
N GLU A 309 5.33 19.14 13.77
CA GLU A 309 6.27 19.12 12.64
C GLU A 309 6.10 17.86 11.79
N LEU A 310 6.01 16.69 12.42
CA LEU A 310 5.85 15.41 11.73
C LEU A 310 4.51 15.31 11.00
N ILE A 311 3.42 15.71 11.67
CA ILE A 311 2.09 15.73 11.04
C ILE A 311 2.07 16.72 9.88
N HIS A 312 2.68 17.90 10.03
CA HIS A 312 2.84 18.89 8.94
C HIS A 312 3.57 18.28 7.74
N GLY A 313 4.71 17.61 7.99
CA GLY A 313 5.47 16.95 6.93
C GLY A 313 4.69 15.83 6.24
N TYR A 314 3.89 15.07 7.00
CA TYR A 314 3.00 14.07 6.45
C TYR A 314 1.92 14.70 5.55
N MET A 315 1.20 15.72 6.04
CA MET A 315 0.17 16.45 5.28
C MET A 315 0.74 17.06 3.99
N ALA A 316 1.91 17.71 4.08
CA ALA A 316 2.60 18.27 2.93
C ALA A 316 3.01 17.18 1.91
N SER A 317 3.44 16.01 2.41
CA SER A 317 3.78 14.87 1.55
C SER A 317 2.55 14.29 0.85
N VAL A 318 1.40 14.22 1.52
CA VAL A 318 0.13 13.78 0.90
C VAL A 318 -0.29 14.75 -0.20
N SER A 319 -0.25 16.07 0.05
CA SER A 319 -0.58 17.08 -0.98
C SER A 319 0.41 17.06 -2.15
N PHE A 320 1.68 16.74 -1.89
CA PHE A 320 2.65 16.52 -2.97
C PHE A 320 2.26 15.34 -3.86
N ILE A 321 1.89 14.22 -3.27
CA ILE A 321 1.43 13.05 -4.03
C ILE A 321 0.11 13.32 -4.73
N ASP A 322 -0.82 14.02 -4.09
CA ASP A 322 -2.07 14.42 -4.74
C ASP A 322 -1.82 15.19 -6.05
N ALA A 323 -0.88 16.14 -6.04
CA ALA A 323 -0.51 16.88 -7.25
C ALA A 323 0.10 15.97 -8.33
N GLN A 324 0.92 14.98 -7.94
CA GLN A 324 1.51 14.02 -8.87
C GLN A 324 0.42 13.11 -9.49
N VAL A 325 -0.52 12.65 -8.69
CA VAL A 325 -1.69 11.88 -9.15
C VAL A 325 -2.51 12.72 -10.13
N GLY A 326 -2.76 14.00 -9.80
CA GLY A 326 -3.47 14.93 -10.67
C GLY A 326 -2.85 15.04 -12.05
N MET A 327 -1.53 15.21 -12.13
CA MET A 327 -0.82 15.29 -13.42
C MET A 327 -1.00 14.05 -14.30
N ILE A 328 -1.00 12.85 -13.70
CA ILE A 328 -1.20 11.59 -14.43
C ILE A 328 -2.64 11.47 -14.91
N LEU A 329 -3.62 11.78 -14.06
CA LEU A 329 -5.05 11.69 -14.40
C LEU A 329 -5.44 12.71 -15.47
N ASP A 330 -4.96 13.96 -15.34
CA ASP A 330 -5.18 15.01 -16.34
C ASP A 330 -4.59 14.62 -17.70
N HIS A 331 -3.44 13.92 -17.71
CA HIS A 331 -2.86 13.41 -18.94
C HIS A 331 -3.73 12.33 -19.58
N LEU A 332 -4.22 11.35 -18.81
CA LEU A 332 -5.15 10.33 -19.30
C LEU A 332 -6.40 10.97 -19.92
N GLU A 333 -7.02 11.94 -19.23
CA GLU A 333 -8.22 12.64 -19.70
C GLU A 333 -7.93 13.46 -20.97
N SER A 334 -6.84 14.22 -21.01
CA SER A 334 -6.50 15.08 -22.15
C SER A 334 -6.18 14.31 -23.43
N THR A 335 -5.76 13.05 -23.30
CA THR A 335 -5.48 12.13 -24.43
C THR A 335 -6.65 11.21 -24.76
N GLY A 336 -7.71 11.17 -23.92
CA GLY A 336 -8.84 10.24 -24.06
C GLY A 336 -8.50 8.79 -23.70
N MET A 337 -7.32 8.54 -23.11
CA MET A 337 -6.91 7.20 -22.69
C MET A 337 -7.74 6.71 -21.49
N ASP A 338 -8.32 7.62 -20.70
CA ASP A 338 -9.21 7.30 -19.59
C ASP A 338 -10.45 6.52 -20.02
N GLU A 339 -10.94 6.71 -21.27
CA GLU A 339 -12.07 5.97 -21.86
C GLU A 339 -11.80 4.46 -22.00
N ASN A 340 -10.53 4.02 -21.91
CA ASN A 340 -10.14 2.60 -22.01
C ASN A 340 -9.16 2.16 -20.91
N THR A 341 -9.08 2.88 -19.80
CA THR A 341 -8.12 2.58 -18.72
C THR A 341 -8.83 2.40 -17.38
N VAL A 342 -8.59 1.26 -16.74
CA VAL A 342 -8.93 1.03 -15.34
C VAL A 342 -7.85 1.69 -14.47
N VAL A 343 -8.23 2.59 -13.59
CA VAL A 343 -7.35 3.22 -12.61
C VAL A 343 -7.62 2.63 -11.23
N VAL A 344 -6.57 2.17 -10.56
CA VAL A 344 -6.63 1.71 -9.16
C VAL A 344 -5.67 2.55 -8.34
N PHE A 345 -6.20 3.31 -7.40
CA PHE A 345 -5.44 4.10 -6.44
C PHE A 345 -5.56 3.48 -5.05
N PHE A 346 -4.44 3.22 -4.39
CA PHE A 346 -4.45 2.66 -3.04
C PHE A 346 -3.14 2.89 -2.29
N GLY A 347 -3.23 2.88 -0.94
CA GLY A 347 -2.05 2.79 -0.08
C GLY A 347 -1.69 1.33 0.22
N ASP A 348 -0.43 1.05 0.51
CA ASP A 348 0.00 -0.31 0.85
C ASP A 348 -0.40 -0.72 2.28
N HIS A 349 -0.50 0.20 3.19
CA HIS A 349 -1.05 0.11 4.56
C HIS A 349 -1.26 1.51 5.13
N GLY A 350 -1.80 1.59 6.34
CA GLY A 350 -1.98 2.85 7.06
C GLY A 350 -0.72 3.29 7.83
N TRP A 351 -0.90 4.27 8.75
CA TRP A 351 0.19 4.91 9.47
C TRP A 351 -0.27 5.55 10.77
N HIS A 352 0.49 5.43 11.85
CA HIS A 352 0.28 6.16 13.09
C HIS A 352 0.93 7.55 13.05
N LEU A 353 0.21 8.56 13.51
CA LEU A 353 0.67 9.94 13.65
C LEU A 353 0.57 10.43 15.11
N GLY A 354 0.96 9.58 16.07
CA GLY A 354 0.81 9.80 17.50
C GLY A 354 -0.34 9.03 18.11
N ASP A 355 -1.21 8.45 17.30
CA ASP A 355 -2.31 7.58 17.74
C ASP A 355 -1.77 6.44 18.61
N HIS A 356 -2.39 6.18 19.76
CA HIS A 356 -1.95 5.21 20.78
C HIS A 356 -0.52 5.46 21.33
N GLY A 357 0.04 6.67 21.15
CA GLY A 357 1.44 6.99 21.42
C GLY A 357 2.41 6.35 20.43
N LEU A 358 1.92 5.86 19.28
CA LEU A 358 2.69 5.20 18.24
C LEU A 358 2.97 6.13 17.06
N TRP A 359 4.08 5.88 16.40
CA TRP A 359 4.46 6.46 15.11
C TRP A 359 4.83 5.34 14.15
N ASN A 360 4.62 5.56 12.87
CA ASN A 360 4.82 4.55 11.82
C ASN A 360 3.65 3.55 11.71
N LYS A 361 3.91 2.31 11.34
CA LYS A 361 2.98 1.20 11.17
C LYS A 361 3.21 0.12 12.22
N HIS A 362 3.39 -1.10 11.85
CA HIS A 362 3.86 -2.22 12.67
C HIS A 362 2.91 -2.62 13.82
N SER A 363 1.60 -2.53 13.60
CA SER A 363 0.57 -2.93 14.57
C SER A 363 -0.66 -3.50 13.86
N ASN A 364 -1.61 -4.03 14.63
CA ASN A 364 -2.92 -4.45 14.14
C ASN A 364 -4.03 -3.40 14.41
N PHE A 365 -3.68 -2.21 14.90
CA PHE A 365 -4.66 -1.12 15.08
C PHE A 365 -5.19 -0.61 13.74
N GLU A 366 -6.40 -0.03 13.78
CA GLU A 366 -7.08 0.56 12.61
C GLU A 366 -6.16 1.49 11.82
N GLU A 367 -5.44 2.37 12.52
CA GLU A 367 -4.55 3.37 11.94
C GLU A 367 -3.42 2.79 11.07
N ALA A 368 -2.96 1.58 11.40
CA ALA A 368 -1.90 0.91 10.66
C ALA A 368 -2.42 -0.03 9.55
N THR A 369 -3.60 -0.61 9.73
CA THR A 369 -4.10 -1.64 8.81
C THR A 369 -5.05 -1.10 7.75
N ARG A 370 -5.78 0.00 8.04
CA ARG A 370 -6.70 0.64 7.11
C ARG A 370 -5.97 1.58 6.16
N THR A 371 -6.32 1.52 4.87
CA THR A 371 -5.66 2.29 3.81
C THR A 371 -6.68 2.73 2.76
N PRO A 372 -6.44 3.81 2.00
CA PRO A 372 -7.31 4.18 0.88
C PRO A 372 -7.35 3.12 -0.21
N LEU A 373 -8.53 2.94 -0.82
CA LEU A 373 -8.71 2.15 -2.03
C LEU A 373 -9.82 2.78 -2.89
N ILE A 374 -9.46 3.12 -4.14
CA ILE A 374 -10.37 3.71 -5.12
C ILE A 374 -10.21 2.98 -6.44
N PHE A 375 -11.33 2.60 -7.07
CA PHE A 375 -11.38 2.10 -8.44
C PHE A 375 -12.12 3.09 -9.33
N LYS A 376 -11.54 3.44 -10.50
CA LYS A 376 -12.23 4.11 -11.61
C LYS A 376 -12.11 3.23 -12.84
N SER A 377 -13.23 2.94 -13.49
CA SER A 377 -13.26 2.15 -14.73
C SER A 377 -14.28 2.72 -15.69
N PRO A 378 -14.00 2.77 -17.01
CA PRO A 378 -14.94 3.31 -18.01
C PRO A 378 -16.32 2.68 -17.99
N ASP A 379 -16.42 1.39 -17.62
CA ASP A 379 -17.69 0.65 -17.65
C ASP A 379 -18.43 0.68 -16.29
N ILE A 380 -17.94 1.46 -15.33
CA ILE A 380 -18.49 1.52 -13.98
C ILE A 380 -19.03 2.92 -13.69
N ASP A 381 -20.30 2.99 -13.31
CA ASP A 381 -20.91 4.21 -12.79
C ASP A 381 -20.38 4.50 -11.39
N GLY A 382 -19.33 5.31 -11.31
CA GLY A 382 -18.71 5.72 -10.06
C GLY A 382 -19.55 6.69 -9.22
N GLY A 383 -18.87 7.51 -8.42
CA GLY A 383 -19.47 8.57 -7.60
C GLY A 383 -20.16 8.06 -6.33
N PHE A 384 -19.72 6.93 -5.78
CA PHE A 384 -20.25 6.43 -4.51
C PHE A 384 -19.17 5.84 -3.61
N VAL A 385 -19.50 5.76 -2.32
CA VAL A 385 -18.68 5.14 -1.28
C VAL A 385 -19.29 3.78 -0.93
N ASN A 386 -18.45 2.77 -0.78
CA ASN A 386 -18.84 1.48 -0.25
C ASN A 386 -18.18 1.26 1.13
N ASP A 387 -18.97 0.94 2.13
CA ASP A 387 -18.55 0.78 3.52
C ASP A 387 -18.33 -0.67 3.94
N SER A 388 -18.42 -1.64 3.02
CA SER A 388 -18.12 -3.03 3.35
C SER A 388 -16.63 -3.24 3.59
N PRO A 389 -16.24 -4.12 4.53
CA PRO A 389 -14.84 -4.50 4.69
C PRO A 389 -14.31 -5.16 3.42
N VAL A 390 -13.20 -4.65 2.88
CA VAL A 390 -12.49 -5.24 1.74
C VAL A 390 -11.01 -5.38 2.07
N GLU A 391 -10.34 -6.23 1.34
CA GLU A 391 -8.91 -6.50 1.52
C GLU A 391 -8.12 -6.09 0.28
N LEU A 392 -6.86 -5.67 0.44
CA LEU A 392 -6.01 -5.38 -0.71
C LEU A 392 -5.78 -6.61 -1.62
N LEU A 393 -5.98 -7.82 -1.12
CA LEU A 393 -6.00 -9.06 -1.92
C LEU A 393 -7.06 -9.05 -3.01
N ASP A 394 -8.16 -8.32 -2.81
CA ASP A 394 -9.30 -8.25 -3.73
C ASP A 394 -8.98 -7.48 -5.01
N ILE A 395 -7.88 -6.72 -4.99
CA ILE A 395 -7.42 -5.96 -6.16
C ILE A 395 -7.13 -6.91 -7.33
N PHE A 396 -6.41 -8.01 -7.11
CA PHE A 396 -6.00 -8.91 -8.20
C PHE A 396 -7.20 -9.48 -8.99
N PRO A 397 -8.15 -10.20 -8.38
CA PRO A 397 -9.29 -10.73 -9.13
C PRO A 397 -10.18 -9.62 -9.71
N THR A 398 -10.26 -8.45 -9.06
CA THR A 398 -11.05 -7.31 -9.53
C THR A 398 -10.49 -6.74 -10.82
N VAL A 399 -9.19 -6.44 -10.88
CA VAL A 399 -8.58 -5.86 -12.09
C VAL A 399 -8.56 -6.82 -13.26
N CYS A 400 -8.42 -8.13 -13.02
CA CYS A 400 -8.55 -9.12 -14.09
C CYS A 400 -9.95 -9.04 -14.72
N THR A 401 -10.99 -9.01 -13.88
CA THR A 401 -12.38 -8.93 -14.36
C THR A 401 -12.63 -7.63 -15.11
N LEU A 402 -12.20 -6.48 -14.56
CA LEU A 402 -12.37 -5.16 -15.21
C LEU A 402 -11.59 -5.04 -16.52
N ALA A 403 -10.41 -5.66 -16.61
CA ALA A 403 -9.58 -5.66 -17.81
C ALA A 403 -10.07 -6.66 -18.88
N GLY A 404 -11.10 -7.45 -18.60
CA GLY A 404 -11.65 -8.43 -19.54
C GLY A 404 -10.74 -9.65 -19.75
N ILE A 405 -9.95 -10.03 -18.72
CA ILE A 405 -9.16 -11.26 -18.72
C ILE A 405 -9.64 -12.23 -17.63
N PRO A 406 -9.51 -13.56 -17.82
CA PRO A 406 -9.83 -14.53 -16.78
C PRO A 406 -9.04 -14.22 -15.51
N LYS A 407 -9.64 -14.40 -14.33
CA LYS A 407 -8.89 -14.35 -13.05
C LYS A 407 -8.31 -15.73 -12.75
N PRO A 408 -7.15 -15.83 -12.04
CA PRO A 408 -6.69 -17.10 -11.49
C PRO A 408 -7.71 -17.69 -10.50
N ASP A 409 -7.80 -19.02 -10.43
CA ASP A 409 -8.76 -19.73 -9.57
C ASP A 409 -8.29 -19.85 -8.10
N ASP A 410 -6.98 -19.73 -7.87
CA ASP A 410 -6.33 -20.02 -6.59
C ASP A 410 -6.04 -18.77 -5.74
N LEU A 411 -6.71 -17.63 -5.99
CA LEU A 411 -6.52 -16.40 -5.22
C LEU A 411 -7.26 -16.47 -3.87
N ASP A 412 -6.67 -15.82 -2.85
CA ASP A 412 -7.32 -15.63 -1.55
C ASP A 412 -8.29 -14.42 -1.56
N GLY A 413 -8.07 -13.49 -2.47
CA GLY A 413 -8.95 -12.34 -2.71
C GLY A 413 -10.20 -12.70 -3.51
N ILE A 414 -11.21 -11.85 -3.41
CA ILE A 414 -12.47 -11.95 -4.15
C ILE A 414 -12.64 -10.74 -5.09
N SER A 415 -13.31 -10.93 -6.24
CA SER A 415 -13.55 -9.80 -7.15
C SER A 415 -14.60 -8.85 -6.58
N LEU A 416 -14.27 -7.55 -6.50
CA LEU A 416 -15.16 -6.48 -6.06
C LEU A 416 -16.11 -5.98 -7.17
N VAL A 417 -16.04 -6.53 -8.38
CA VAL A 417 -16.87 -6.10 -9.51
C VAL A 417 -18.37 -6.11 -9.19
N PRO A 418 -18.93 -7.10 -8.44
CA PRO A 418 -20.35 -7.01 -8.08
C PRO A 418 -20.72 -5.78 -7.24
N ILE A 419 -19.81 -5.28 -6.39
CA ILE A 419 -20.00 -4.01 -5.69
C ILE A 419 -19.87 -2.83 -6.66
N LEU A 420 -18.81 -2.81 -7.46
CA LEU A 420 -18.56 -1.75 -8.45
C LEU A 420 -19.75 -1.57 -9.41
N GLU A 421 -20.40 -2.65 -9.81
CA GLU A 421 -21.60 -2.67 -10.66
C GLU A 421 -22.92 -2.47 -9.89
N LYS A 422 -22.87 -2.17 -8.59
CA LYS A 422 -24.06 -2.02 -7.72
C LYS A 422 -24.98 -3.25 -7.67
N LYS A 423 -24.45 -4.44 -7.96
CA LYS A 423 -25.16 -5.72 -7.91
C LYS A 423 -25.17 -6.32 -6.49
N SER A 424 -24.26 -5.88 -5.64
CA SER A 424 -24.17 -6.28 -4.24
C SER A 424 -23.63 -5.12 -3.42
N GLU A 425 -24.07 -4.99 -2.17
CA GLU A 425 -23.51 -4.03 -1.21
C GLU A 425 -22.32 -4.63 -0.45
N TYR A 426 -22.36 -5.95 -0.20
CA TYR A 426 -21.35 -6.69 0.57
C TYR A 426 -20.95 -7.97 -0.16
N LEU A 427 -19.67 -8.34 -0.05
CA LEU A 427 -19.13 -9.60 -0.57
C LEU A 427 -18.45 -10.42 0.52
N ARG A 428 -18.12 -9.79 1.64
CA ARG A 428 -17.61 -10.43 2.85
C ARG A 428 -18.06 -9.64 4.09
N ASP A 429 -18.15 -10.32 5.21
CA ASP A 429 -18.57 -9.69 6.47
C ASP A 429 -17.40 -9.08 7.24
N PHE A 430 -16.15 -9.46 6.92
CA PHE A 430 -14.96 -9.04 7.65
C PHE A 430 -13.70 -9.06 6.78
N ALA A 431 -12.67 -8.33 7.21
CA ALA A 431 -11.32 -8.35 6.66
C ALA A 431 -10.32 -8.90 7.70
N ILE A 432 -9.24 -9.53 7.23
CA ILE A 432 -8.19 -10.09 8.07
C ILE A 432 -6.88 -9.33 7.86
N SER A 433 -6.28 -8.92 8.96
CA SER A 433 -4.90 -8.44 9.03
C SER A 433 -4.11 -9.28 10.02
N GLN A 434 -2.79 -9.26 9.92
CA GLN A 434 -1.92 -9.94 10.87
C GLN A 434 -0.66 -9.15 11.15
N TYR A 435 -0.05 -9.35 12.31
CA TYR A 435 1.25 -8.78 12.63
C TYR A 435 2.06 -9.68 13.56
N PRO A 436 3.28 -10.11 13.16
CA PRO A 436 4.13 -10.95 14.00
C PRO A 436 4.86 -10.13 15.05
N ARG A 437 5.17 -10.78 16.16
CA ARG A 437 6.10 -10.28 17.17
C ARG A 437 7.25 -11.27 17.31
N ARG A 438 8.34 -11.01 16.56
CA ARG A 438 9.59 -11.77 16.62
C ARG A 438 10.71 -10.92 17.20
N CYS A 439 11.42 -11.46 18.15
CA CYS A 439 12.48 -10.75 18.82
C CYS A 439 13.76 -10.62 18.00
N ASN A 440 14.07 -11.57 17.12
CA ASN A 440 15.34 -11.59 16.40
C ASN A 440 15.32 -10.76 15.10
N VAL A 441 14.25 -10.80 14.34
CA VAL A 441 14.15 -10.09 13.04
C VAL A 441 13.72 -8.65 13.22
N MET A 442 12.92 -8.37 14.23
CA MET A 442 12.29 -7.06 14.45
C MET A 442 12.94 -6.21 15.56
N ARG A 443 14.08 -6.62 16.11
CA ARG A 443 14.78 -5.90 17.18
C ARG A 443 15.02 -4.41 16.91
N SER A 444 15.32 -4.07 15.66
CA SER A 444 15.54 -2.69 15.24
C SER A 444 14.26 -1.89 15.10
N VAL A 445 13.14 -2.56 14.82
CA VAL A 445 11.85 -1.94 14.51
C VAL A 445 10.94 -1.82 15.73
N ILE A 446 10.86 -2.87 16.57
CA ILE A 446 9.90 -2.95 17.67
C ILE A 446 10.52 -2.94 19.08
N GLY A 447 11.85 -2.88 19.18
CA GLY A 447 12.56 -2.87 20.47
C GLY A 447 12.87 -4.26 21.01
N ARG A 448 13.23 -4.34 22.31
CA ARG A 448 13.63 -5.61 22.94
C ARG A 448 12.42 -6.41 23.42
N TYR A 449 12.32 -7.65 22.94
CA TYR A 449 11.47 -8.70 23.49
C TYR A 449 12.33 -9.87 24.02
N PRO A 450 11.81 -10.77 24.84
CA PRO A 450 12.50 -12.00 25.23
C PRO A 450 12.95 -12.82 24.02
N ASP A 451 14.03 -13.55 24.13
CA ASP A 451 14.66 -14.26 23.01
C ASP A 451 13.80 -15.42 22.44
N ASP A 452 12.76 -15.85 23.14
CA ASP A 452 11.82 -16.93 22.83
C ASP A 452 10.42 -16.45 22.36
N CYS A 453 10.27 -15.14 22.12
CA CYS A 453 8.98 -14.58 21.71
C CYS A 453 8.66 -14.92 20.24
N THR A 454 7.70 -15.78 20.02
CA THR A 454 7.09 -16.09 18.72
C THR A 454 5.58 -15.95 18.83
N LEU A 455 5.04 -14.81 18.40
CA LEU A 455 3.63 -14.51 18.45
C LEU A 455 3.16 -14.04 17.07
N MET A 456 1.98 -14.46 16.66
CA MET A 456 1.26 -13.84 15.56
C MET A 456 -0.04 -13.23 16.10
N GLY A 457 -0.23 -11.93 15.94
CA GLY A 457 -1.50 -11.27 16.18
C GLY A 457 -2.34 -11.33 14.90
N TYR A 458 -3.44 -12.08 14.90
CA TYR A 458 -4.41 -12.10 13.82
C TYR A 458 -5.59 -11.21 14.18
N ALA A 459 -5.90 -10.24 13.33
CA ALA A 459 -6.98 -9.29 13.52
C ALA A 459 -8.12 -9.57 12.54
N VAL A 460 -9.34 -9.72 13.08
CA VAL A 460 -10.58 -9.75 12.32
C VAL A 460 -11.27 -8.41 12.49
N ARG A 461 -11.65 -7.76 11.39
CA ARG A 461 -12.33 -6.47 11.38
C ARG A 461 -13.64 -6.58 10.59
N ASN A 462 -14.77 -6.58 11.27
CA ASN A 462 -16.09 -6.47 10.65
C ASN A 462 -16.63 -5.02 10.74
N GLU A 463 -17.88 -4.80 10.45
CA GLU A 463 -18.45 -3.45 10.47
C GLU A 463 -18.34 -2.75 11.83
N LYS A 464 -18.50 -3.52 12.94
CA LYS A 464 -18.63 -2.98 14.29
C LYS A 464 -17.43 -3.24 15.18
N TYR A 465 -16.77 -4.37 15.00
CA TYR A 465 -15.78 -4.89 15.93
C TYR A 465 -14.44 -5.14 15.24
N ARG A 466 -13.38 -5.00 16.03
CA ARG A 466 -12.07 -5.57 15.75
C ARG A 466 -11.71 -6.52 16.88
N TYR A 467 -11.42 -7.75 16.55
CA TYR A 467 -10.89 -8.75 17.46
C TYR A 467 -9.47 -9.13 17.05
N ILE A 468 -8.55 -9.21 18.00
CA ILE A 468 -7.17 -9.64 17.76
C ILE A 468 -6.86 -10.83 18.66
N ALA A 469 -6.53 -11.96 18.05
CA ALA A 469 -6.00 -13.15 18.71
C ALA A 469 -4.47 -13.15 18.62
N TRP A 470 -3.79 -13.09 19.76
CA TRP A 470 -2.36 -13.29 19.85
C TRP A 470 -2.06 -14.76 20.07
N VAL A 471 -1.54 -15.41 19.04
CA VAL A 471 -1.32 -16.86 19.00
C VAL A 471 0.14 -17.15 19.18
N SER A 472 0.46 -18.03 20.15
CA SER A 472 1.84 -18.46 20.44
C SER A 472 2.31 -19.58 19.52
N GLY A 473 3.63 -19.77 19.42
CA GLY A 473 4.27 -20.83 18.64
C GLY A 473 4.87 -20.37 17.32
N ASP A 474 5.48 -21.30 16.61
CA ASP A 474 6.12 -21.01 15.32
C ASP A 474 5.08 -20.83 14.23
N PHE A 475 4.83 -19.59 13.84
CA PHE A 475 3.88 -19.27 12.78
C PHE A 475 4.43 -19.55 11.37
N GLU A 476 5.73 -19.79 11.19
CA GLU A 476 6.30 -20.10 9.87
C GLU A 476 5.89 -21.49 9.38
N ASP A 477 5.84 -22.46 10.29
CA ASP A 477 5.50 -23.86 9.98
C ASP A 477 4.07 -24.24 10.37
N ARG A 478 3.27 -23.28 10.84
CA ARG A 478 1.91 -23.53 11.31
C ARG A 478 1.01 -24.04 10.19
N SER A 479 0.41 -25.19 10.38
CA SER A 479 -0.55 -25.82 9.47
C SER A 479 -1.99 -25.78 9.98
N ASP A 480 -2.18 -25.62 11.31
CA ASP A 480 -3.49 -25.54 11.95
C ASP A 480 -3.41 -24.65 13.21
N PHE A 481 -4.55 -24.46 13.84
CA PHE A 481 -4.68 -23.59 15.00
C PHE A 481 -5.59 -24.23 16.06
N ASN A 482 -5.09 -24.26 17.28
CA ASN A 482 -5.88 -24.63 18.46
C ASN A 482 -6.17 -23.38 19.30
N ASN A 483 -7.42 -23.26 19.84
CA ASN A 483 -7.79 -22.14 20.72
C ASN A 483 -6.89 -22.01 21.95
N ASP A 484 -6.33 -23.11 22.44
CA ASP A 484 -5.42 -23.12 23.59
C ASP A 484 -4.10 -22.39 23.31
N GLU A 485 -3.81 -22.07 22.05
CA GLU A 485 -2.63 -21.29 21.65
C GLU A 485 -2.88 -19.78 21.65
N ILE A 486 -4.14 -19.33 21.82
CA ILE A 486 -4.44 -17.91 22.05
C ILE A 486 -3.98 -17.55 23.46
N VAL A 487 -2.92 -16.77 23.55
CA VAL A 487 -2.31 -16.39 24.84
C VAL A 487 -2.78 -15.01 25.32
N MET A 488 -3.23 -14.16 24.40
CA MET A 488 -3.77 -12.82 24.68
C MET A 488 -4.81 -12.46 23.65
N GLU A 489 -5.72 -11.56 24.01
CA GLU A 489 -6.82 -11.12 23.16
C GLU A 489 -7.02 -9.61 23.29
N GLU A 490 -7.50 -9.01 22.20
CA GLU A 490 -8.03 -7.64 22.19
C GLU A 490 -9.40 -7.64 21.49
N LEU A 491 -10.31 -6.80 21.94
CA LEU A 491 -11.60 -6.56 21.28
C LEU A 491 -11.94 -5.08 21.40
N TYR A 492 -12.24 -4.45 20.27
CA TYR A 492 -12.63 -3.05 20.17
C TYR A 492 -14.02 -2.95 19.54
N ASP A 493 -14.85 -2.06 20.08
CA ASP A 493 -16.22 -1.81 19.63
C ASP A 493 -16.33 -0.39 19.07
N TYR A 494 -16.41 -0.28 17.76
CA TYR A 494 -16.42 1.01 17.06
C TYR A 494 -17.74 1.77 17.12
N GLU A 495 -18.84 1.13 17.60
CA GLU A 495 -20.09 1.86 17.84
C GLU A 495 -19.99 2.78 19.07
N ILE A 496 -19.12 2.46 20.02
CA ILE A 496 -18.97 3.21 21.27
C ILE A 496 -17.57 3.79 21.49
N ASP A 497 -16.54 3.23 20.83
CA ASP A 497 -15.13 3.63 20.97
C ASP A 497 -14.39 3.53 19.62
N PRO A 498 -14.59 4.49 18.72
CA PRO A 498 -13.95 4.47 17.40
C PRO A 498 -12.44 4.69 17.43
N LEU A 499 -11.88 5.10 18.59
CA LEU A 499 -10.45 5.35 18.77
C LEU A 499 -9.70 4.19 19.43
N GLU A 500 -10.35 3.05 19.63
CA GLU A 500 -9.75 1.86 20.25
C GLU A 500 -9.11 2.16 21.63
N THR A 501 -9.73 3.03 22.44
CA THR A 501 -9.14 3.48 23.73
C THR A 501 -9.19 2.41 24.81
N LYS A 502 -10.05 1.39 24.66
CA LYS A 502 -10.25 0.30 25.62
C LYS A 502 -10.53 -1.02 24.92
N SER A 503 -9.79 -2.06 25.31
CA SER A 503 -10.10 -3.43 24.93
C SER A 503 -11.20 -4.02 25.81
N TYR A 504 -12.22 -4.59 25.20
CA TYR A 504 -13.35 -5.29 25.83
C TYR A 504 -13.17 -6.81 25.87
N ALA A 505 -11.99 -7.33 25.51
CA ALA A 505 -11.76 -8.78 25.43
C ALA A 505 -12.00 -9.53 26.74
N SER A 506 -11.82 -8.87 27.90
CA SER A 506 -12.07 -9.45 29.24
C SER A 506 -13.51 -9.22 29.76
N ASP A 507 -14.33 -8.47 29.03
CA ASP A 507 -15.71 -8.18 29.43
C ASP A 507 -16.64 -9.34 29.04
N ALA A 508 -17.31 -9.94 30.04
CA ALA A 508 -18.19 -11.09 29.84
C ALA A 508 -19.39 -10.80 28.90
N SER A 509 -19.80 -9.54 28.77
CA SER A 509 -20.89 -9.15 27.86
C SER A 509 -20.52 -9.33 26.37
N TYR A 510 -19.23 -9.34 26.04
CA TYR A 510 -18.73 -9.53 24.69
C TYR A 510 -18.32 -10.97 24.35
N GLN A 511 -18.54 -11.94 25.26
CA GLN A 511 -18.11 -13.33 25.05
C GLN A 511 -18.65 -13.93 23.74
N LYS A 512 -19.92 -13.69 23.43
CA LYS A 512 -20.55 -14.17 22.19
C LYS A 512 -19.92 -13.54 20.95
N VAL A 513 -19.62 -12.23 20.98
CA VAL A 513 -18.95 -11.53 19.89
C VAL A 513 -17.55 -12.13 19.64
N LYS A 514 -16.79 -12.40 20.70
CA LYS A 514 -15.47 -13.04 20.56
C LYS A 514 -15.56 -14.42 19.91
N GLU A 515 -16.50 -15.26 20.35
CA GLU A 515 -16.70 -16.60 19.78
C GLU A 515 -17.05 -16.56 18.29
N GLU A 516 -17.88 -15.61 17.87
CA GLU A 516 -18.22 -15.38 16.46
C GLU A 516 -16.97 -14.94 15.68
N MET A 517 -16.20 -13.95 16.15
CA MET A 517 -15.01 -13.45 15.47
C MET A 517 -13.86 -14.47 15.42
N ILE A 518 -13.71 -15.33 16.44
CA ILE A 518 -12.76 -16.45 16.39
C ILE A 518 -13.17 -17.45 15.30
N LYS A 519 -14.47 -17.72 15.16
CA LYS A 519 -14.99 -18.59 14.11
C LYS A 519 -14.71 -18.00 12.73
N ASP A 520 -14.93 -16.69 12.54
CA ASP A 520 -14.63 -15.99 11.30
C ASP A 520 -13.15 -16.08 10.96
N LEU A 521 -12.27 -15.83 11.92
CA LEU A 521 -10.83 -15.97 11.76
C LEU A 521 -10.43 -17.38 11.31
N ARG A 522 -10.97 -18.41 11.93
CA ARG A 522 -10.70 -19.81 11.60
C ARG A 522 -11.10 -20.17 10.19
N SER A 523 -12.24 -19.70 9.74
CA SER A 523 -12.77 -20.01 8.40
C SER A 523 -11.83 -19.56 7.27
N VAL A 524 -10.95 -18.60 7.53
CA VAL A 524 -10.04 -18.04 6.53
C VAL A 524 -8.61 -18.55 6.69
N ILE A 525 -8.12 -18.64 7.91
CA ILE A 525 -6.69 -18.91 8.15
C ILE A 525 -6.40 -20.42 8.24
N TRP A 526 -7.32 -21.24 8.78
CA TRP A 526 -7.05 -22.63 9.15
C TRP A 526 -7.96 -23.69 8.53
N GLU A 527 -9.03 -23.33 7.83
CA GLU A 527 -9.95 -24.29 7.20
C GLU A 527 -9.59 -24.64 5.73
N LYS A 528 -8.37 -24.32 5.26
CA LYS A 528 -7.96 -24.61 3.87
C LYS A 528 -7.19 -25.92 3.74
#